data_fe785646dd61890abf5bcdd61633f82f
#
_entry.id   fe785646dd61890abf5bcdd61633f82f
#
_cell.length_a   1.000
_cell.length_b   1.000
_cell.length_c   1.000
_cell.angle_alpha   90.00
_cell.angle_beta   90.00
_cell.angle_gamma   90.00
#
_symmetry.space_group_name_H-M   'P 1'
#
loop_
_entity.id
_entity.type
_entity.pdbx_description
1 polymer ?
#
loop_
_entity_poly.entity_id
_entity_poly.type
_entity_poly.pdbx_seq_one_letter_code
_entity_poly.pdbx_strand_id
1 'polypeptide(L)'
;MEITNATNLRKNLYVSLDSVIEYNEQITVNTKKGNAVIISEEEYRGLVETVYLMSQPGLYEKIKEGEKEKIEDMEVFNPEED
;
A
#
# COMPACT_ATOMS: atom_id res chain seq x y z
N MET A 1 -14.46 3.05 -3.85
CA MET A 1 -13.40 3.67 -3.06
C MET A 1 -14.00 4.67 -2.10
N GLU A 2 -13.58 4.62 -0.86
CA GLU A 2 -14.12 5.51 0.14
C GLU A 2 -13.13 6.61 0.45
N ILE A 3 -13.62 7.80 0.73
CA ILE A 3 -12.75 8.93 1.05
C ILE A 3 -13.12 9.42 2.43
N THR A 4 -12.12 9.56 3.29
CA THR A 4 -12.35 10.00 4.65
C THR A 4 -11.20 10.87 5.09
N ASN A 5 -11.22 11.33 6.32
CA ASN A 5 -10.11 12.11 6.87
C ASN A 5 -9.57 11.38 8.09
N ALA A 6 -8.47 11.88 8.62
CA ALA A 6 -7.80 11.18 9.69
C ALA A 6 -8.66 11.08 10.94
N THR A 7 -9.44 12.10 11.22
CA THR A 7 -10.27 12.09 12.42
C THR A 7 -11.34 11.01 12.34
N ASN A 8 -12.02 10.94 11.20
CA ASN A 8 -13.03 9.92 11.03
C ASN A 8 -12.43 8.54 10.97
N LEU A 9 -11.29 8.42 10.33
CA LEU A 9 -10.62 7.13 10.27
C LEU A 9 -10.30 6.63 11.67
N ARG A 10 -9.80 7.51 12.51
CA ARG A 10 -9.45 7.11 13.86
C ARG A 10 -10.67 6.62 14.62
N LYS A 11 -11.79 7.27 14.42
CA LYS A 11 -12.99 6.87 15.12
C LYS A 11 -13.47 5.49 14.71
N ASN A 12 -13.30 5.17 13.44
CA ASN A 12 -13.80 3.90 12.91
C ASN A 12 -12.69 3.00 12.42
N LEU A 13 -11.56 3.05 13.08
CA LEU A 13 -10.38 2.40 12.54
C LEU A 13 -10.59 0.90 12.29
N TYR A 14 -11.09 0.20 13.29
CA TYR A 14 -11.22 -1.24 13.14
C TYR A 14 -12.26 -1.61 12.09
N VAL A 15 -13.35 -0.88 12.06
CA VAL A 15 -14.37 -1.14 11.06
C VAL A 15 -13.81 -0.88 9.67
N SER A 16 -13.03 0.19 9.54
CA SER A 16 -12.46 0.52 8.25
C SER A 16 -11.47 -0.54 7.81
N LEU A 17 -10.64 -1.01 8.71
CA LEU A 17 -9.68 -2.05 8.36
C LEU A 17 -10.39 -3.34 7.98
N ASP A 18 -11.46 -3.66 8.67
CA ASP A 18 -12.22 -4.85 8.32
C ASP A 18 -12.77 -4.74 6.91
N SER A 19 -13.29 -3.59 6.56
CA SER A 19 -13.84 -3.40 5.22
C SER A 19 -12.74 -3.54 4.18
N VAL A 20 -11.59 -2.99 4.44
CA VAL A 20 -10.49 -3.06 3.50
C VAL A 20 -10.10 -4.51 3.26
N ILE A 21 -10.05 -5.30 4.32
CA ILE A 21 -9.60 -6.67 4.20
C ILE A 21 -10.66 -7.59 3.65
N GLU A 22 -11.88 -7.47 4.14
CA GLU A 22 -12.93 -8.38 3.73
C GLU A 22 -13.49 -8.07 2.37
N TYR A 23 -13.63 -6.79 2.05
CA TYR A 23 -14.27 -6.44 0.80
C TYR A 23 -13.31 -5.82 -0.20
N ASN A 24 -12.03 -5.86 0.10
CA ASN A 24 -11.04 -5.26 -0.79
C ASN A 24 -11.37 -3.82 -1.08
N GLU A 25 -11.88 -3.14 -0.09
CA GLU A 25 -12.23 -1.76 -0.28
C GLU A 25 -10.98 -0.90 -0.17
N GLN A 26 -10.94 0.20 -0.92
CA GLN A 26 -9.82 1.12 -0.86
C GLN A 26 -10.30 2.39 -0.19
N ILE A 27 -9.55 2.86 0.79
CA ILE A 27 -9.94 4.04 1.54
C ILE A 27 -8.87 5.11 1.35
N THR A 28 -9.28 6.27 0.87
CA THR A 28 -8.39 7.39 0.74
C THR A 28 -8.55 8.28 1.97
N VAL A 29 -7.45 8.59 2.62
CA VAL A 29 -7.47 9.39 3.84
C VAL A 29 -6.85 10.73 3.53
N ASN A 30 -7.62 11.79 3.71
CA ASN A 30 -7.13 13.14 3.48
C ASN A 30 -6.49 13.68 4.75
N THR A 31 -5.31 14.22 4.63
CA THR A 31 -4.68 14.87 5.77
C THR A 31 -4.10 16.19 5.30
N LYS A 32 -3.64 16.97 6.25
CA LYS A 32 -3.08 18.27 5.91
C LYS A 32 -1.78 18.13 5.14
N LYS A 33 -1.06 17.06 5.35
CA LYS A 33 0.21 16.86 4.67
C LYS A 33 0.06 16.19 3.34
N GLY A 34 -1.09 15.60 3.07
CA GLY A 34 -1.28 14.89 1.82
C GLY A 34 -2.30 13.79 2.03
N ASN A 35 -2.50 12.99 1.01
CA ASN A 35 -3.47 11.92 1.09
C ASN A 35 -2.76 10.58 1.18
N ALA A 36 -3.42 9.64 1.86
CA ALA A 36 -2.92 8.30 1.98
C ALA A 36 -4.00 7.35 1.53
N VAL A 37 -3.60 6.16 1.11
CA VAL A 37 -4.56 5.16 0.67
C VAL A 37 -4.33 3.90 1.48
N ILE A 38 -5.41 3.31 1.96
CA ILE A 38 -5.36 2.08 2.72
C ILE A 38 -5.91 0.96 1.86
N ILE A 39 -5.12 -0.08 1.65
CA ILE A 39 -5.56 -1.24 0.89
C ILE A 39 -5.07 -2.46 1.64
N SER A 40 -5.63 -3.61 1.29
CA SER A 40 -5.19 -4.84 1.93
C SER A 40 -3.81 -5.21 1.42
N GLU A 41 -3.10 -5.99 2.22
CA GLU A 41 -1.78 -6.43 1.80
C GLU A 41 -1.88 -7.29 0.56
N GLU A 42 -2.92 -8.07 0.47
CA GLU A 42 -3.11 -8.91 -0.70
C GLU A 42 -3.27 -8.08 -1.95
N GLU A 43 -4.03 -7.01 -1.86
CA GLU A 43 -4.20 -6.15 -3.01
C GLU A 43 -2.91 -5.43 -3.34
N TYR A 44 -2.18 -5.01 -2.33
CA TYR A 44 -0.91 -4.36 -2.56
C TYR A 44 0.05 -5.28 -3.30
N ARG A 45 0.11 -6.54 -2.88
CA ARG A 45 0.98 -7.50 -3.53
C ARG A 45 0.56 -7.72 -4.98
N GLY A 46 -0.74 -7.77 -5.22
CA GLY A 46 -1.21 -7.91 -6.59
C GLY A 46 -0.78 -6.77 -7.47
N LEU A 47 -0.85 -5.55 -6.94
CA LEU A 47 -0.43 -4.40 -7.71
C LEU A 47 1.07 -4.46 -8.01
N VAL A 48 1.85 -4.85 -7.02
CA VAL A 48 3.30 -4.93 -7.21
C VAL A 48 3.63 -5.99 -8.25
N GLU A 49 2.96 -7.13 -8.18
CA GLU A 49 3.21 -8.19 -9.13
C GLU A 49 2.81 -7.76 -10.54
N THR A 50 1.72 -7.03 -10.64
CA THR A 50 1.28 -6.56 -11.95
C THR A 50 2.33 -5.63 -12.56
N VAL A 51 2.89 -4.77 -11.75
CA VAL A 51 3.92 -3.86 -12.23
C VAL A 51 5.12 -4.65 -12.71
N TYR A 52 5.51 -5.67 -11.97
CA TYR A 52 6.62 -6.51 -12.38
C TYR A 52 6.34 -7.17 -13.72
N LEU A 53 5.15 -7.73 -13.86
CA LEU A 53 4.82 -8.44 -15.09
C LEU A 53 4.79 -7.51 -16.28
N MET A 54 4.42 -6.27 -16.07
CA MET A 54 4.33 -5.32 -17.15
C MET A 54 5.66 -4.69 -17.47
N SER A 55 6.67 -4.91 -16.66
CA SER A 55 7.98 -4.36 -16.92
C SER A 55 8.66 -5.16 -18.00
N GLN A 56 9.33 -4.46 -18.92
CA GLN A 56 10.04 -5.14 -19.96
C GLN A 56 11.40 -5.57 -19.47
N PRO A 57 12.00 -6.56 -20.10
CA PRO A 57 13.27 -7.09 -19.61
C PRO A 57 14.33 -6.02 -19.36
N GLY A 58 14.48 -5.12 -20.29
CA GLY A 58 15.49 -4.10 -20.11
C GLY A 58 15.20 -3.21 -18.92
N LEU A 59 13.97 -2.79 -18.82
CA LEU A 59 13.58 -1.97 -17.71
C LEU A 59 13.62 -2.77 -16.43
N TYR A 60 13.30 -4.03 -16.54
CA TYR A 60 13.24 -4.86 -15.37
C TYR A 60 14.60 -4.92 -14.67
N GLU A 61 15.65 -4.98 -15.43
CA GLU A 61 16.95 -5.05 -14.81
C GLU A 61 17.29 -3.78 -14.07
N LYS A 62 16.95 -2.65 -14.65
CA LYS A 62 17.21 -1.40 -13.96
C LYS A 62 16.37 -1.30 -12.71
N ILE A 63 15.13 -1.65 -12.83
CA ILE A 63 14.26 -1.58 -11.69
C ILE A 63 14.70 -2.53 -10.63
N LYS A 64 15.28 -3.65 -11.04
CA LYS A 64 15.70 -4.63 -10.08
C LYS A 64 16.73 -4.05 -9.12
N GLU A 65 17.66 -3.29 -9.63
CA GLU A 65 18.63 -2.71 -8.75
C GLU A 65 18.01 -1.71 -7.81
N GLY A 66 17.19 -0.85 -8.37
CA GLY A 66 16.52 0.11 -7.52
C GLY A 66 15.61 -0.54 -6.54
N GLU A 67 14.99 -1.63 -6.96
CA GLU A 67 14.07 -2.27 -6.08
C GLU A 67 14.72 -2.98 -4.96
N LYS A 68 15.88 -3.45 -5.15
CA LYS A 68 16.56 -4.07 -4.04
C LYS A 68 16.66 -3.09 -2.90
N GLU A 69 17.02 -1.88 -3.21
CA GLU A 69 17.10 -0.89 -2.15
C GLU A 69 15.76 -0.59 -1.56
N LYS A 70 14.76 -0.48 -2.40
CA LYS A 70 13.44 -0.20 -1.89
C LYS A 70 12.93 -1.32 -1.02
N ILE A 71 13.15 -2.52 -1.44
CA ILE A 71 12.67 -3.64 -0.67
C ILE A 71 13.38 -3.68 0.67
N GLU A 72 14.63 -3.37 0.69
CA GLU A 72 15.34 -3.35 1.94
C GLU A 72 14.79 -2.27 2.85
N ASP A 73 14.51 -1.12 2.27
CA ASP A 73 13.91 -0.07 3.06
C ASP A 73 12.59 -0.52 3.61
N MET A 74 11.78 -1.17 2.81
CA MET A 74 10.50 -1.60 3.27
C MET A 74 10.63 -2.63 4.35
N GLU A 75 11.59 -3.49 4.24
CA GLU A 75 11.76 -4.48 5.27
C GLU A 75 12.19 -3.84 6.56
N VAL A 76 13.08 -2.92 6.47
CA VAL A 76 13.49 -2.23 7.65
C VAL A 76 12.32 -1.48 8.25
N PHE A 77 11.56 -0.86 7.37
CA PHE A 77 10.43 -0.11 7.82
C PHE A 77 9.30 -0.99 8.22
N ASN A 78 9.27 -2.16 7.69
CA ASN A 78 8.17 -3.03 7.89
C ASN A 78 8.15 -3.44 9.29
N PRO A 79 7.36 -2.92 10.00
CA PRO A 79 7.46 -3.08 11.38
C PRO A 79 6.64 -4.12 11.89
N GLU A 80 6.29 -4.92 11.08
CA GLU A 80 5.56 -5.92 11.59
C GLU A 80 6.24 -6.48 12.63
N GLU A 81 7.40 -6.18 12.70
CA GLU A 81 8.01 -6.63 13.82
C GLU A 81 7.38 -5.98 14.94
N ASP A 82 6.56 -5.09 14.75
CA ASP A 82 5.92 -4.64 15.90
C ASP A 82 4.97 -5.57 16.46
#